data_a1f7c1f73989992b4f5fbd6597a020b4
#
_entry.id   a1f7c1f73989992b4f5fbd6597a020b4
#
_cell.length_a   1.000
_cell.length_b   1.000
_cell.length_c   1.000
_cell.angle_alpha   90.00
_cell.angle_beta   90.00
_cell.angle_gamma   90.00
#
_symmetry.space_group_name_H-M   'P 1'
#
loop_
_entity.id
_entity.type
_entity.pdbx_description
1 polymer ?
#
loop_
_entity_poly.entity_id
_entity_poly.type
_entity_poly.pdbx_seq_one_letter_code
_entity_poly.pdbx_strand_id
1 'polypeptide(L)'
;MKRGGRQDRTPGGIAGWRGTLALLVALFAGYQWAQSRPIERRPGVLAPDEPAQIEVDAAEPLDAGHEYRLTPRARFSATVRVLARERYYIDALAPLAPVDLAVGWGPMSDSAVLAAFDISQSNRFYYWHADEMPLPRGQIESHSANWHIVPASAAVNRALRRLLETHLALADEYQR
;
A
#
# COMPACT_ATOMS: atom_id res chain seq x y z
N MET A 1 37.95 -33.35 53.91
CA MET A 1 36.53 -33.11 53.76
C MET A 1 36.33 -31.90 52.87
N LYS A 2 36.08 -32.07 51.53
CA LYS A 2 35.77 -30.98 50.57
C LYS A 2 34.32 -31.15 50.09
N ARG A 3 33.47 -30.20 50.47
CA ARG A 3 32.07 -30.13 49.98
C ARG A 3 32.09 -29.56 48.59
N GLY A 4 31.63 -30.34 47.60
CA GLY A 4 31.39 -29.87 46.23
C GLY A 4 30.11 -29.04 46.16
N GLY A 5 30.24 -27.82 45.71
CA GLY A 5 29.11 -26.95 45.39
C GLY A 5 28.45 -27.39 44.08
N ARG A 6 27.17 -27.69 44.15
CA ARG A 6 26.31 -28.02 43.02
C ARG A 6 25.91 -26.69 42.37
N GLN A 7 26.41 -26.42 41.20
CA GLN A 7 25.93 -25.28 40.38
C GLN A 7 24.60 -25.67 39.75
N ASP A 8 23.54 -25.06 40.21
CA ASP A 8 22.21 -25.07 39.54
C ASP A 8 22.32 -24.31 38.20
N ARG A 9 22.25 -25.08 37.11
CA ARG A 9 22.09 -24.53 35.78
C ARG A 9 20.60 -24.23 35.59
N THR A 10 20.22 -22.97 35.66
CA THR A 10 18.91 -22.47 35.25
C THR A 10 18.70 -22.71 33.76
N PRO A 11 17.59 -23.39 33.35
CA PRO A 11 17.22 -23.51 31.93
C PRO A 11 16.51 -22.24 31.47
N GLY A 12 17.26 -21.20 31.13
CA GLY A 12 16.77 -19.89 30.76
C GLY A 12 16.84 -19.60 29.25
N GLY A 13 16.61 -20.56 28.37
CA GLY A 13 16.84 -20.34 26.94
C GLY A 13 15.61 -20.39 26.00
N ILE A 14 14.59 -21.16 26.32
CA ILE A 14 13.53 -21.50 25.35
C ILE A 14 12.23 -20.67 25.55
N ALA A 15 12.01 -20.15 26.74
CA ALA A 15 10.83 -19.30 27.02
C ALA A 15 10.98 -17.86 26.49
N GLY A 16 12.21 -17.32 26.47
CA GLY A 16 12.46 -15.93 26.05
C GLY A 16 12.24 -15.69 24.55
N TRP A 17 12.69 -16.57 23.67
CA TRP A 17 12.59 -16.37 22.24
C TRP A 17 11.16 -16.52 21.69
N ARG A 18 10.35 -17.38 22.32
CA ARG A 18 8.91 -17.53 21.99
C ARG A 18 8.13 -16.25 22.30
N GLY A 19 8.43 -15.60 23.41
CA GLY A 19 7.86 -14.30 23.77
C GLY A 19 8.30 -13.21 22.81
N THR A 20 9.58 -13.18 22.43
CA THR A 20 10.10 -12.22 21.46
C THR A 20 9.49 -12.41 20.07
N LEU A 21 9.36 -13.66 19.60
CA LEU A 21 8.73 -13.96 18.31
C LEU A 21 7.25 -13.57 18.31
N ALA A 22 6.50 -13.88 19.37
CA ALA A 22 5.11 -13.50 19.50
C ALA A 22 4.92 -11.97 19.50
N LEU A 23 5.82 -11.23 20.17
CA LEU A 23 5.83 -9.78 20.16
C LEU A 23 6.10 -9.22 18.75
N LEU A 24 7.09 -9.77 18.05
CA LEU A 24 7.40 -9.35 16.67
C LEU A 24 6.25 -9.61 15.71
N VAL A 25 5.59 -10.76 15.83
CA VAL A 25 4.39 -11.09 15.03
C VAL A 25 3.24 -10.14 15.36
N ALA A 26 3.01 -9.84 16.64
CA ALA A 26 1.97 -8.90 17.05
C ALA A 26 2.25 -7.46 16.57
N LEU A 27 3.51 -7.01 16.65
CA LEU A 27 3.93 -5.71 16.13
C LEU A 27 3.79 -5.65 14.61
N PHE A 28 4.17 -6.70 13.89
CA PHE A 28 4.01 -6.79 12.45
C PHE A 28 2.53 -6.80 12.05
N ALA A 29 1.70 -7.59 12.70
CA ALA A 29 0.26 -7.60 12.46
C ALA A 29 -0.40 -6.25 12.78
N GLY A 30 -0.01 -5.61 13.89
CA GLY A 30 -0.46 -4.26 14.25
C GLY A 30 -0.02 -3.21 13.23
N TYR A 31 1.22 -3.31 12.74
CA TYR A 31 1.72 -2.45 11.67
C TYR A 31 0.93 -2.63 10.36
N GLN A 32 0.70 -3.87 9.93
CA GLN A 32 -0.10 -4.17 8.74
C GLN A 32 -1.54 -3.68 8.88
N TRP A 33 -2.15 -3.88 10.04
CA TRP A 33 -3.49 -3.38 10.32
C TRP A 33 -3.58 -1.85 10.32
N ALA A 34 -2.59 -1.15 10.90
CA ALA A 34 -2.53 0.30 10.86
C ALA A 34 -2.34 0.84 9.43
N GLN A 35 -1.57 0.12 8.59
CA GLN A 35 -1.37 0.47 7.18
C GLN A 35 -2.62 0.26 6.31
N SER A 36 -3.48 -0.67 6.66
CA SER A 36 -4.70 -0.98 5.90
C SER A 36 -5.89 -0.08 6.25
N ARG A 37 -5.78 0.76 7.30
CA ARG A 37 -6.87 1.66 7.67
C ARG A 37 -7.11 2.73 6.60
N PRO A 38 -8.34 2.88 6.10
CA PRO A 38 -8.69 3.99 5.24
C PRO A 38 -8.57 5.30 6.01
N ILE A 39 -8.07 6.34 5.36
CA ILE A 39 -8.10 7.69 5.96
C ILE A 39 -9.54 8.16 5.93
N GLU A 40 -10.13 8.35 7.09
CA GLU A 40 -11.44 8.97 7.20
C GLU A 40 -11.37 10.42 6.71
N ARG A 41 -12.19 10.73 5.72
CA ARG A 41 -12.37 12.08 5.22
C ARG A 41 -13.84 12.44 5.29
N ARG A 42 -14.14 13.75 5.27
CA ARG A 42 -15.53 14.21 5.21
C ARG A 42 -16.23 13.61 4.00
N PRO A 43 -17.54 13.31 4.08
CA PRO A 43 -18.32 12.87 2.94
C PRO A 43 -18.19 13.86 1.77
N GLY A 44 -18.23 13.34 0.56
CA GLY A 44 -18.12 14.09 -0.67
C GLY A 44 -17.06 13.52 -1.61
N VAL A 45 -17.23 13.79 -2.89
CA VAL A 45 -16.34 13.38 -3.97
C VAL A 45 -15.08 14.25 -3.92
N LEU A 46 -13.93 13.64 -3.68
CA LEU A 46 -12.64 14.35 -3.53
C LEU A 46 -11.89 14.49 -4.87
N ALA A 47 -12.12 13.60 -5.80
CA ALA A 47 -11.49 13.55 -7.12
C ALA A 47 -12.58 13.32 -8.17
N PRO A 48 -13.32 14.37 -8.61
CA PRO A 48 -14.50 14.21 -9.47
C PRO A 48 -14.15 13.81 -10.90
N ASP A 49 -12.97 14.19 -11.39
CA ASP A 49 -12.61 14.06 -12.79
C ASP A 49 -12.04 12.69 -13.10
N GLU A 50 -12.35 12.19 -14.28
CA GLU A 50 -11.73 10.99 -14.81
C GLU A 50 -10.25 11.23 -15.16
N PRO A 51 -9.37 10.22 -15.00
CA PRO A 51 -8.00 10.29 -15.48
C PRO A 51 -7.94 10.60 -16.99
N ALA A 52 -7.13 11.59 -17.35
CA ALA A 52 -6.90 11.93 -18.75
C ALA A 52 -5.72 11.14 -19.31
N GLN A 53 -5.92 10.52 -20.47
CA GLN A 53 -4.89 9.77 -21.19
C GLN A 53 -4.79 10.30 -22.62
N ILE A 54 -3.58 10.62 -23.04
CA ILE A 54 -3.25 11.05 -24.40
C ILE A 54 -2.25 10.05 -24.95
N GLU A 55 -2.60 9.38 -26.03
CA GLU A 55 -1.70 8.46 -26.72
C GLU A 55 -0.42 9.16 -27.18
N VAL A 56 0.68 8.46 -27.15
CA VAL A 56 1.99 8.95 -27.61
C VAL A 56 2.44 8.09 -28.77
N ASP A 57 2.55 8.70 -29.94
CA ASP A 57 3.04 8.03 -31.14
C ASP A 57 4.56 7.81 -31.04
N ALA A 58 5.01 6.59 -31.36
CA ALA A 58 6.40 6.20 -31.59
C ALA A 58 7.43 6.75 -30.57
N ALA A 59 7.10 6.65 -29.27
CA ALA A 59 8.03 7.05 -28.22
C ALA A 59 9.23 6.08 -28.16
N GLU A 60 10.44 6.64 -28.03
CA GLU A 60 11.65 5.86 -27.81
C GLU A 60 11.56 5.05 -26.51
N PRO A 61 11.98 3.77 -26.51
CA PRO A 61 12.04 2.97 -25.31
C PRO A 61 12.95 3.59 -24.25
N LEU A 62 12.48 3.65 -23.03
CA LEU A 62 13.22 4.12 -21.86
C LEU A 62 13.92 2.96 -21.18
N ASP A 63 15.20 3.12 -20.85
CA ASP A 63 15.91 2.19 -19.98
C ASP A 63 15.45 2.44 -18.53
N ALA A 64 14.80 1.45 -17.94
CA ALA A 64 14.33 1.50 -16.57
C ALA A 64 15.29 0.81 -15.57
N GLY A 65 16.48 0.40 -16.01
CA GLY A 65 17.41 -0.41 -15.23
C GLY A 65 16.96 -1.87 -15.09
N HIS A 66 17.79 -2.70 -14.42
CA HIS A 66 17.48 -4.12 -14.19
C HIS A 66 17.05 -4.91 -15.44
N GLU A 67 17.60 -4.57 -16.62
CA GLU A 67 17.27 -5.17 -17.92
C GLU A 67 15.85 -4.86 -18.43
N TYR A 68 15.10 -3.97 -17.79
CA TYR A 68 13.77 -3.55 -18.24
C TYR A 68 13.85 -2.40 -19.24
N ARG A 69 13.12 -2.53 -20.34
CA ARG A 69 12.84 -1.48 -21.31
C ARG A 69 11.37 -1.16 -21.32
N LEU A 70 11.03 0.10 -21.11
CA LEU A 70 9.64 0.58 -21.09
C LEU A 70 9.36 1.34 -22.38
N THR A 71 8.33 0.95 -23.11
CA THR A 71 7.86 1.72 -24.26
C THR A 71 6.65 2.54 -23.82
N PRO A 72 6.77 3.88 -23.72
CA PRO A 72 5.63 4.74 -23.39
C PRO A 72 4.52 4.58 -24.42
N ARG A 73 3.27 4.44 -23.95
CA ARG A 73 2.09 4.31 -24.80
C ARG A 73 1.19 5.53 -24.71
N ALA A 74 1.23 6.19 -23.59
CA ALA A 74 0.40 7.37 -23.36
C ALA A 74 1.03 8.30 -22.34
N ARG A 75 0.67 9.56 -22.40
CA ARG A 75 0.85 10.54 -21.34
C ARG A 75 -0.41 10.51 -20.48
N PHE A 76 -0.23 10.40 -19.18
CA PHE A 76 -1.30 10.23 -18.23
C PHE A 76 -1.31 11.36 -17.20
N SER A 77 -2.49 11.89 -16.89
CA SER A 77 -2.69 12.90 -15.87
C SER A 77 -3.95 12.59 -15.08
N ALA A 78 -3.85 12.62 -13.76
CA ALA A 78 -5.01 12.32 -12.90
C ALA A 78 -4.89 13.00 -11.54
N THR A 79 -6.05 13.38 -11.01
CA THR A 79 -6.28 13.63 -9.58
C THR A 79 -7.10 12.47 -9.07
N VAL A 80 -6.57 11.71 -8.10
CA VAL A 80 -7.23 10.51 -7.60
C VAL A 80 -7.15 10.42 -6.09
N ARG A 81 -8.10 9.71 -5.49
CA ARG A 81 -8.01 9.30 -4.10
C ARG A 81 -7.25 7.97 -4.02
N VAL A 82 -6.24 7.90 -3.16
CA VAL A 82 -5.58 6.64 -2.84
C VAL A 82 -6.49 5.86 -1.89
N LEU A 83 -6.91 4.68 -2.32
CA LEU A 83 -7.80 3.77 -1.60
C LEU A 83 -7.02 2.78 -0.75
N ALA A 84 -5.96 2.23 -1.32
CA ALA A 84 -5.01 1.35 -0.65
C ALA A 84 -3.63 1.48 -1.31
N ARG A 85 -2.63 0.97 -0.63
CA ARG A 85 -1.24 0.99 -1.12
C ARG A 85 -0.51 -0.23 -0.63
N GLU A 86 0.35 -0.79 -1.49
CA GLU A 86 1.19 -1.93 -1.14
C GLU A 86 2.61 -1.69 -1.61
N ARG A 87 3.57 -2.11 -0.82
CA ARG A 87 4.99 -2.02 -1.14
C ARG A 87 5.58 -3.41 -1.30
N TYR A 88 6.26 -3.60 -2.42
CA TYR A 88 6.89 -4.85 -2.78
C TYR A 88 8.41 -4.80 -2.63
N TYR A 89 9.00 -5.89 -2.16
CA TYR A 89 10.44 -5.98 -1.88
C TYR A 89 11.11 -7.16 -2.56
N ILE A 90 10.40 -8.25 -2.78
CA ILE A 90 10.97 -9.56 -3.10
C ILE A 90 10.38 -10.23 -4.35
N ASP A 91 9.32 -9.70 -4.94
CA ASP A 91 8.81 -10.24 -6.21
C ASP A 91 9.66 -9.77 -7.40
N ALA A 92 9.51 -10.44 -8.56
CA ALA A 92 10.30 -10.18 -9.75
C ALA A 92 10.17 -8.74 -10.28
N LEU A 93 9.03 -8.07 -10.03
CA LEU A 93 8.77 -6.70 -10.48
C LEU A 93 9.12 -5.64 -9.43
N ALA A 94 9.43 -6.02 -8.19
CA ALA A 94 9.74 -5.07 -7.13
C ALA A 94 10.89 -4.09 -7.47
N PRO A 95 11.95 -4.48 -8.19
CA PRO A 95 12.99 -3.55 -8.62
C PRO A 95 12.48 -2.47 -9.59
N LEU A 96 11.50 -2.81 -10.43
CA LEU A 96 10.91 -1.90 -11.42
C LEU A 96 9.77 -1.07 -10.83
N ALA A 97 8.79 -1.74 -10.24
CA ALA A 97 7.58 -1.14 -9.68
C ALA A 97 7.45 -1.50 -8.18
N PRO A 98 8.17 -0.77 -7.31
CA PRO A 98 8.22 -1.08 -5.88
C PRO A 98 6.94 -0.77 -5.11
N VAL A 99 6.00 -0.05 -5.73
CA VAL A 99 4.76 0.41 -5.07
C VAL A 99 3.58 0.24 -6.01
N ASP A 100 2.50 -0.32 -5.47
CA ASP A 100 1.19 -0.31 -6.10
C ASP A 100 0.24 0.61 -5.32
N LEU A 101 -0.60 1.33 -6.05
CA LEU A 101 -1.64 2.17 -5.51
C LEU A 101 -2.99 1.73 -6.05
N ALA A 102 -3.90 1.32 -5.17
CA ALA A 102 -5.31 1.27 -5.50
C ALA A 102 -5.85 2.70 -5.45
N VAL A 103 -6.48 3.14 -6.52
CA VAL A 103 -6.94 4.53 -6.67
C VAL A 103 -8.39 4.58 -7.08
N GLY A 104 -9.07 5.68 -6.73
CA GLY A 104 -10.44 5.94 -7.10
C GLY A 104 -10.68 7.40 -7.49
N TRP A 105 -11.63 7.60 -8.39
CA TRP A 105 -12.14 8.91 -8.81
C TRP A 105 -13.66 8.87 -8.92
N GLY A 106 -14.29 9.99 -9.22
CA GLY A 106 -15.75 10.07 -9.22
C GLY A 106 -16.33 9.50 -7.91
N PRO A 107 -17.36 8.67 -7.99
CA PRO A 107 -18.00 8.08 -6.80
C PRO A 107 -17.04 7.24 -5.95
N MET A 108 -16.00 6.62 -6.53
CA MET A 108 -14.98 5.87 -5.79
C MET A 108 -13.95 6.76 -5.08
N SER A 109 -14.15 8.08 -5.08
CA SER A 109 -13.42 9.02 -4.25
C SER A 109 -14.23 9.58 -3.08
N ASP A 110 -15.53 9.25 -2.99
CA ASP A 110 -16.40 9.70 -1.90
C ASP A 110 -16.22 8.86 -0.64
N SER A 111 -15.97 9.53 0.49
CA SER A 111 -15.80 8.86 1.78
C SER A 111 -17.04 8.13 2.27
N ALA A 112 -18.25 8.63 1.95
CA ALA A 112 -19.49 7.96 2.33
C ALA A 112 -19.69 6.64 1.56
N VAL A 113 -19.30 6.60 0.30
CA VAL A 113 -19.30 5.40 -0.53
C VAL A 113 -18.24 4.42 -0.05
N LEU A 114 -17.03 4.91 0.19
CA LEU A 114 -15.89 4.07 0.61
C LEU A 114 -16.05 3.48 2.01
N ALA A 115 -16.87 4.08 2.87
CA ALA A 115 -17.16 3.53 4.20
C ALA A 115 -17.86 2.16 4.17
N ALA A 116 -18.48 1.79 3.03
CA ALA A 116 -19.10 0.48 2.85
C ALA A 116 -18.13 -0.59 2.30
N PHE A 117 -16.89 -0.22 1.95
CA PHE A 117 -15.95 -1.14 1.34
C PHE A 117 -14.79 -1.51 2.28
N ASP A 118 -14.47 -2.80 2.29
CA ASP A 118 -13.16 -3.30 2.69
C ASP A 118 -12.28 -3.38 1.45
N ILE A 119 -11.19 -2.59 1.44
CA ILE A 119 -10.25 -2.54 0.33
C ILE A 119 -8.89 -3.07 0.79
N SER A 120 -8.36 -4.02 0.04
CA SER A 120 -7.06 -4.63 0.31
C SER A 120 -6.23 -4.78 -0.97
N GLN A 121 -4.92 -4.97 -0.81
CA GLN A 121 -4.00 -5.27 -1.92
C GLN A 121 -3.14 -6.48 -1.57
N SER A 122 -2.93 -7.35 -2.54
CA SER A 122 -1.94 -8.43 -2.47
C SER A 122 -1.62 -8.94 -3.88
N ASN A 123 -0.43 -9.53 -4.05
CA ASN A 123 -0.01 -10.16 -5.31
C ASN A 123 -0.20 -9.27 -6.56
N ARG A 124 0.05 -7.98 -6.45
CA ARG A 124 -0.09 -6.99 -7.52
C ARG A 124 -1.53 -6.72 -7.97
N PHE A 125 -2.53 -7.09 -7.15
CA PHE A 125 -3.94 -6.82 -7.38
C PHE A 125 -4.51 -6.06 -6.20
N TYR A 126 -5.57 -5.28 -6.44
CA TYR A 126 -6.41 -4.78 -5.39
C TYR A 126 -7.75 -5.52 -5.38
N TYR A 127 -8.32 -5.62 -4.21
CA TYR A 127 -9.58 -6.32 -3.96
C TYR A 127 -10.49 -5.39 -3.18
N TRP A 128 -11.77 -5.51 -3.42
CA TRP A 128 -12.79 -4.82 -2.66
C TRP A 128 -13.91 -5.79 -2.29
N HIS A 129 -14.48 -5.59 -1.14
CA HIS A 129 -15.63 -6.31 -0.63
C HIS A 129 -16.58 -5.32 0.04
N ALA A 130 -17.90 -5.56 -0.05
CA ALA A 130 -18.93 -4.83 0.66
C ALA A 130 -20.08 -5.79 0.96
N ASP A 131 -20.64 -5.72 2.18
CA ASP A 131 -21.81 -6.51 2.57
C ASP A 131 -23.03 -6.07 1.78
N GLU A 132 -23.21 -4.75 1.62
CA GLU A 132 -24.20 -4.13 0.75
C GLU A 132 -23.50 -3.25 -0.26
N MET A 133 -23.80 -3.45 -1.54
CA MET A 133 -23.16 -2.71 -2.62
C MET A 133 -23.66 -1.25 -2.66
N PRO A 134 -22.83 -0.26 -2.32
CA PRO A 134 -23.24 1.15 -2.35
C PRO A 134 -23.35 1.69 -3.78
N LEU A 135 -22.72 1.01 -4.74
CA LEU A 135 -22.69 1.35 -6.16
C LEU A 135 -22.87 0.10 -7.03
N PRO A 136 -23.41 0.24 -8.24
CA PRO A 136 -23.34 -0.83 -9.24
C PRO A 136 -21.89 -1.24 -9.51
N ARG A 137 -21.63 -2.55 -9.65
CA ARG A 137 -20.30 -3.10 -9.90
C ARG A 137 -19.56 -2.40 -11.05
N GLY A 138 -20.24 -2.12 -12.16
CA GLY A 138 -19.64 -1.44 -13.30
C GLY A 138 -19.16 -0.02 -12.96
N GLN A 139 -19.80 0.68 -12.02
CA GLN A 139 -19.32 1.99 -11.55
C GLN A 139 -18.06 1.86 -10.67
N ILE A 140 -17.96 0.82 -9.88
CA ILE A 140 -16.76 0.55 -9.10
C ILE A 140 -15.58 0.30 -10.04
N GLU A 141 -15.77 -0.60 -11.02
CA GLU A 141 -14.74 -1.00 -11.98
C GLU A 141 -14.31 0.14 -12.91
N SER A 142 -15.24 1.03 -13.29
CA SER A 142 -14.93 2.17 -14.16
C SER A 142 -14.35 3.38 -13.42
N HIS A 143 -14.44 3.45 -12.09
CA HIS A 143 -13.97 4.58 -11.29
C HIS A 143 -12.88 4.20 -10.28
N SER A 144 -12.25 3.05 -10.46
CA SER A 144 -11.10 2.63 -9.66
C SER A 144 -10.12 1.79 -10.47
N ALA A 145 -8.87 1.80 -10.05
CA ALA A 145 -7.81 1.03 -10.71
C ALA A 145 -6.68 0.69 -9.74
N ASN A 146 -5.89 -0.31 -10.10
CA ASN A 146 -4.61 -0.58 -9.43
C ASN A 146 -3.46 -0.12 -10.33
N TRP A 147 -2.64 0.80 -9.82
CA TRP A 147 -1.50 1.35 -10.55
C TRP A 147 -0.20 0.80 -10.02
N HIS A 148 0.59 0.21 -10.90
CA HIS A 148 1.97 -0.19 -10.64
C HIS A 148 2.88 1.01 -10.91
N ILE A 149 3.50 1.56 -9.88
CA ILE A 149 4.27 2.79 -10.01
C ILE A 149 5.73 2.48 -10.30
N VAL A 150 6.19 2.89 -11.48
CA VAL A 150 7.60 2.87 -11.89
C VAL A 150 8.19 4.25 -11.65
N PRO A 151 9.03 4.46 -10.61
CA PRO A 151 9.56 5.78 -10.30
C PRO A 151 10.63 6.18 -11.34
N ALA A 152 10.41 7.27 -12.06
CA ALA A 152 11.31 7.79 -13.07
C ALA A 152 12.67 8.30 -12.51
N SER A 153 12.78 8.46 -11.20
CA SER A 153 14.01 8.92 -10.55
C SER A 153 14.04 8.56 -9.07
N ALA A 154 15.22 8.62 -8.46
CA ALA A 154 15.38 8.48 -7.02
C ALA A 154 14.60 9.55 -6.23
N ALA A 155 14.37 10.73 -6.79
CA ALA A 155 13.57 11.77 -6.17
C ALA A 155 12.08 11.38 -6.12
N VAL A 156 11.54 10.89 -7.23
CA VAL A 156 10.16 10.36 -7.31
C VAL A 156 9.99 9.17 -6.35
N ASN A 157 10.95 8.26 -6.31
CA ASN A 157 10.90 7.12 -5.40
C ASN A 157 10.89 7.58 -3.91
N ARG A 158 11.67 8.60 -3.56
CA ARG A 158 11.61 9.18 -2.20
C ARG A 158 10.28 9.85 -1.91
N ALA A 159 9.68 10.54 -2.88
CA ALA A 159 8.36 11.15 -2.73
C ALA A 159 7.27 10.08 -2.50
N LEU A 160 7.29 8.99 -3.28
CA LEU A 160 6.41 7.83 -3.09
C LEU A 160 6.57 7.23 -1.68
N ARG A 161 7.80 7.08 -1.20
CA ARG A 161 8.04 6.60 0.17
C ARG A 161 7.42 7.51 1.22
N ARG A 162 7.57 8.82 1.08
CA ARG A 162 6.95 9.80 2.00
C ARG A 162 5.41 9.70 1.99
N LEU A 163 4.78 9.54 0.82
CA LEU A 163 3.35 9.29 0.75
C LEU A 163 2.95 8.04 1.53
N LEU A 164 3.80 7.02 1.56
CA LEU A 164 3.60 5.82 2.34
C LEU A 164 3.77 6.06 3.87
N GLU A 165 4.65 6.97 4.26
CA GLU A 165 4.99 7.29 5.65
C GLU A 165 4.05 8.36 6.26
N THR A 166 3.65 9.36 5.48
CA THR A 166 2.84 10.51 5.95
C THR A 166 1.42 10.09 6.36
N HIS A 167 0.93 8.98 5.86
CA HIS A 167 -0.36 8.44 6.28
C HIS A 167 -0.34 7.91 7.72
N LEU A 168 0.81 7.50 8.24
CA LEU A 168 1.00 7.13 9.65
C LEU A 168 1.03 8.37 10.55
N ALA A 169 1.68 9.46 10.11
CA ALA A 169 1.81 10.70 10.87
C ALA A 169 0.48 11.47 10.97
N LEU A 170 -0.32 11.50 9.90
CA LEU A 170 -1.62 12.17 9.90
C LEU A 170 -2.68 11.43 10.72
N ALA A 171 -2.57 10.12 10.90
CA ALA A 171 -3.44 9.36 11.79
C ALA A 171 -3.18 9.73 13.27
N ASP A 172 -1.93 10.04 13.65
CA ASP A 172 -1.56 10.44 15.01
C ASP A 172 -1.96 11.90 15.33
N GLU A 173 -1.98 12.78 14.33
CA GLU A 173 -2.29 14.20 14.52
C GLU A 173 -3.80 14.48 14.68
N TYR A 174 -4.65 13.60 14.20
CA TYR A 174 -6.12 13.71 14.34
C TYR A 174 -6.71 12.97 15.56
N GLN A 175 -5.89 12.36 16.39
CA GLN A 175 -6.31 11.73 17.66
C GLN A 175 -6.03 12.60 18.90
N ARG A 176 -5.65 13.86 18.74
CA ARG A 176 -5.47 14.81 19.87
C ARG A 176 -6.54 15.88 19.90
#